data_9b9981654c88327d3e5ebb59b975566d
#
_entry.id   9b9981654c88327d3e5ebb59b975566d
#
_cell.length_a   1.000
_cell.length_b   1.000
_cell.length_c   1.000
_cell.angle_alpha   90.00
_cell.angle_beta   90.00
_cell.angle_gamma   90.00
#
_symmetry.space_group_name_H-M   'P 1'
#
loop_
_entity.id
_entity.type
_entity.pdbx_description
1 polymer ?
#
loop_
_entity_poly.entity_id
_entity_poly.type
_entity_poly.pdbx_seq_one_letter_code
_entity_poly.pdbx_strand_id
1 'polypeptide(L)'
;MKDDQSNGGVLANYPIKFAGATPDVIVSPAPPAGVPVEGLPQASFREVVSRDGSREGAVQAVVEPPLGGSYLNIALYMKGSWDTQPQLLERKPVPPAQQNDPVYFDVYQSSLGDGVHVFTYEVERVSGNTGPSIESWALYHRDLPGGNDVPGTGDHPDLAISLPAELGDPPHIGKEEADRGVAVTVSYSFMRAYDRITLELNRERFPFTVQPGQQGIPFVMTVTRDMFERAGNNAQFPISYTVVDQVNNPTDKRRWSKVIEADVNSQRVTLEKPILREDLDDSSDDPNIIDRDKLGGRPLYVVVLADKAPYQLNDDVVVTYISSQPSAEFSVLGKVERDSLGRLQSLIEVPNVQVISGSQISVSFELKRDGQTIGASLPALARVVGGGGVEDWESEAPRALPNNSPTRLKSGLTVIPTGANITVAAYITVADQSGYGSKHLVSGSNISVRFELGDIANFISFAYGQSQNPSNTVVFFDTEHGEIERQFLTAGFLVLCVYRGTRPCASFEVRVSEPGLDHGIVIDKIEWRFNQG
;
A
#
# COMPACT_ATOMS: atom_id res chain seq x y z
N MET A 1 55.09 -28.09 -63.40
CA MET A 1 55.43 -27.04 -62.43
C MET A 1 54.15 -26.21 -62.18
N LYS A 2 53.49 -26.41 -61.07
CA LYS A 2 52.42 -25.55 -60.58
C LYS A 2 53.04 -24.83 -59.40
N ASP A 3 53.12 -23.52 -59.51
CA ASP A 3 53.50 -22.64 -58.42
C ASP A 3 52.43 -22.73 -57.32
N ASP A 4 52.85 -23.30 -56.22
CA ASP A 4 52.11 -23.26 -54.99
C ASP A 4 52.35 -21.88 -54.33
N GLN A 5 51.56 -20.90 -54.69
CA GLN A 5 51.54 -19.65 -53.94
C GLN A 5 51.01 -19.96 -52.55
N SER A 6 51.88 -20.18 -51.60
CA SER A 6 51.59 -20.16 -50.20
C SER A 6 51.00 -18.79 -49.83
N ASN A 7 49.72 -18.74 -49.67
CA ASN A 7 49.00 -17.63 -49.04
C ASN A 7 49.56 -17.48 -47.61
N GLY A 8 50.51 -16.58 -47.43
CA GLY A 8 51.06 -16.19 -46.13
C GLY A 8 49.90 -15.55 -45.33
N GLY A 9 49.14 -16.37 -44.67
CA GLY A 9 48.09 -15.89 -43.75
C GLY A 9 48.74 -14.94 -42.74
N VAL A 10 48.31 -13.71 -42.74
CA VAL A 10 48.65 -12.75 -41.69
C VAL A 10 48.20 -13.37 -40.37
N LEU A 11 49.18 -13.71 -39.50
CA LEU A 11 48.86 -14.17 -38.15
C LEU A 11 48.12 -13.05 -37.44
N ALA A 12 46.81 -13.22 -37.28
CA ALA A 12 45.98 -12.28 -36.54
C ALA A 12 46.39 -12.32 -35.06
N ASN A 13 46.62 -11.16 -34.48
CA ASN A 13 46.87 -11.05 -33.04
C ASN A 13 45.58 -11.35 -32.24
N TYR A 14 45.73 -11.85 -31.01
CA TYR A 14 44.61 -12.22 -30.13
C TYR A 14 43.66 -11.05 -29.86
N PRO A 15 42.38 -11.30 -29.59
CA PRO A 15 41.47 -10.24 -29.14
C PRO A 15 41.87 -9.73 -27.74
N ILE A 16 41.48 -8.49 -27.44
CA ILE A 16 41.64 -7.87 -26.12
C ILE A 16 40.66 -8.53 -25.14
N LYS A 17 41.09 -8.69 -23.89
CA LYS A 17 40.24 -9.10 -22.77
C LYS A 17 40.16 -7.99 -21.74
N PHE A 18 39.05 -7.90 -21.04
CA PHE A 18 38.86 -6.91 -19.97
C PHE A 18 38.82 -7.58 -18.61
N ALA A 19 39.57 -7.05 -17.65
CA ALA A 19 39.57 -7.57 -16.28
C ALA A 19 38.21 -7.36 -15.60
N GLY A 20 37.61 -8.43 -15.08
CA GLY A 20 36.32 -8.38 -14.41
C GLY A 20 35.12 -8.24 -15.35
N ALA A 21 35.31 -8.44 -16.65
CA ALA A 21 34.22 -8.39 -17.61
C ALA A 21 33.22 -9.54 -17.44
N THR A 22 32.01 -9.31 -17.86
CA THR A 22 30.94 -10.33 -17.98
C THR A 22 31.02 -10.93 -19.40
N PRO A 23 31.22 -12.24 -19.56
CA PRO A 23 31.28 -12.86 -20.88
C PRO A 23 29.89 -12.96 -21.54
N ASP A 24 29.89 -13.15 -22.86
CA ASP A 24 28.75 -13.56 -23.67
C ASP A 24 27.51 -12.66 -23.56
N VAL A 25 27.73 -11.35 -23.45
CA VAL A 25 26.60 -10.37 -23.48
C VAL A 25 26.07 -10.24 -24.91
N ILE A 26 24.76 -9.95 -25.00
CA ILE A 26 24.05 -9.86 -26.28
C ILE A 26 23.99 -8.40 -26.74
N VAL A 27 24.42 -8.13 -27.96
CA VAL A 27 24.38 -6.79 -28.55
C VAL A 27 23.64 -6.78 -29.90
N SER A 28 23.11 -5.63 -30.25
CA SER A 28 22.49 -5.40 -31.55
C SER A 28 23.08 -4.11 -32.19
N PRO A 29 23.60 -4.17 -33.42
CA PRO A 29 23.73 -5.36 -34.28
C PRO A 29 24.67 -6.40 -33.70
N ALA A 30 24.54 -7.66 -34.13
CA ALA A 30 25.43 -8.72 -33.71
C ALA A 30 26.86 -8.50 -34.26
N PRO A 31 27.90 -8.89 -33.50
CA PRO A 31 29.28 -8.78 -33.96
C PRO A 31 29.57 -9.75 -35.13
N PRO A 32 30.65 -9.55 -35.87
CA PRO A 32 31.13 -10.54 -36.82
C PRO A 32 31.38 -11.91 -36.17
N ALA A 33 31.22 -12.98 -36.93
CA ALA A 33 31.40 -14.34 -36.42
C ALA A 33 32.81 -14.54 -35.80
N GLY A 34 32.84 -15.07 -34.58
CA GLY A 34 34.06 -15.33 -33.82
C GLY A 34 34.64 -14.11 -33.07
N VAL A 35 33.99 -12.97 -33.12
CA VAL A 35 34.35 -11.79 -32.32
C VAL A 35 33.72 -11.90 -30.95
N PRO A 36 34.51 -11.87 -29.84
CA PRO A 36 33.95 -11.91 -28.49
C PRO A 36 33.24 -10.59 -28.13
N VAL A 37 32.17 -10.70 -27.34
CA VAL A 37 31.52 -9.55 -26.75
C VAL A 37 31.54 -9.69 -25.23
N GLU A 38 32.14 -8.73 -24.56
CA GLU A 38 32.25 -8.69 -23.11
C GLU A 38 31.45 -7.52 -22.54
N GLY A 39 30.75 -7.71 -21.42
CA GLY A 39 30.08 -6.63 -20.65
C GLY A 39 31.08 -5.99 -19.68
N LEU A 40 31.09 -4.67 -19.60
CA LEU A 40 31.91 -3.93 -18.64
C LEU A 40 31.04 -3.46 -17.46
N PRO A 41 30.95 -4.26 -16.37
CA PRO A 41 30.20 -3.81 -15.18
C PRO A 41 30.93 -2.65 -14.49
N GLN A 42 30.19 -1.74 -13.86
CA GLN A 42 30.79 -0.63 -13.12
C GLN A 42 31.75 -1.10 -12.00
N ALA A 43 31.49 -2.28 -11.44
CA ALA A 43 32.37 -2.89 -10.45
C ALA A 43 33.76 -3.30 -10.99
N SER A 44 33.94 -3.41 -12.30
CA SER A 44 35.24 -3.69 -12.93
C SER A 44 36.15 -2.45 -13.03
N PHE A 45 35.61 -1.26 -12.84
CA PHE A 45 36.35 -0.02 -12.87
C PHE A 45 37.00 0.24 -11.51
N ARG A 46 38.33 0.33 -11.49
CA ARG A 46 39.12 0.70 -10.31
C ARG A 46 39.51 2.18 -10.39
N GLU A 47 39.62 2.85 -9.26
CA GLU A 47 40.12 4.21 -9.20
C GLU A 47 41.64 4.22 -9.58
N VAL A 48 42.00 4.98 -10.60
CA VAL A 48 43.37 5.20 -11.04
C VAL A 48 43.66 6.71 -11.11
N VAL A 49 44.95 7.06 -11.05
CA VAL A 49 45.38 8.44 -11.29
C VAL A 49 45.62 8.60 -12.78
N SER A 50 44.85 9.46 -13.44
CA SER A 50 44.99 9.75 -14.85
C SER A 50 46.22 10.60 -15.14
N ARG A 51 46.56 10.80 -16.41
CA ARG A 51 47.78 11.54 -16.82
C ARG A 51 47.80 13.00 -16.38
N ASP A 52 46.65 13.60 -16.20
CA ASP A 52 46.47 14.99 -15.69
C ASP A 52 46.50 15.09 -14.16
N GLY A 53 46.65 13.95 -13.46
CA GLY A 53 46.66 13.87 -12.00
C GLY A 53 45.29 13.77 -11.35
N SER A 54 44.19 13.75 -12.11
CA SER A 54 42.84 13.50 -11.60
C SER A 54 42.65 12.01 -11.24
N ARG A 55 41.69 11.72 -10.35
CA ARG A 55 41.28 10.34 -10.03
C ARG A 55 40.04 9.98 -10.84
N GLU A 56 40.13 8.86 -11.52
CA GLU A 56 39.05 8.40 -12.40
C GLU A 56 38.94 6.89 -12.37
N GLY A 57 37.72 6.36 -12.63
CA GLY A 57 37.51 4.93 -12.83
C GLY A 57 38.11 4.45 -14.16
N ALA A 58 38.84 3.37 -14.13
CA ALA A 58 39.32 2.72 -15.35
C ALA A 58 39.17 1.19 -15.26
N VAL A 59 38.80 0.57 -16.38
CA VAL A 59 38.85 -0.87 -16.55
C VAL A 59 40.14 -1.26 -17.23
N GLN A 60 40.77 -2.36 -16.79
CA GLN A 60 42.03 -2.84 -17.35
C GLN A 60 41.78 -3.71 -18.60
N ALA A 61 42.25 -3.23 -19.76
CA ALA A 61 42.33 -4.01 -20.99
C ALA A 61 43.67 -4.78 -21.02
N VAL A 62 43.61 -6.05 -21.35
CA VAL A 62 44.75 -6.98 -21.35
C VAL A 62 45.01 -7.44 -22.77
N VAL A 63 46.20 -7.15 -23.25
CA VAL A 63 46.71 -7.62 -24.54
C VAL A 63 47.72 -8.74 -24.27
N GLU A 64 47.36 -9.96 -24.68
CA GLU A 64 48.28 -11.11 -24.61
C GLU A 64 49.49 -10.90 -25.53
N PRO A 65 50.66 -11.50 -25.24
CA PRO A 65 51.84 -11.34 -26.06
C PRO A 65 51.54 -11.66 -27.53
N PRO A 66 51.81 -10.71 -28.46
CA PRO A 66 51.57 -10.91 -29.88
C PRO A 66 52.36 -12.09 -30.48
N LEU A 67 51.74 -12.80 -31.42
CA LEU A 67 52.39 -13.91 -32.10
C LEU A 67 53.46 -13.43 -33.10
N GLY A 68 54.61 -14.08 -33.07
CA GLY A 68 55.66 -13.98 -34.11
C GLY A 68 56.48 -12.71 -34.07
N GLY A 69 57.70 -12.83 -33.57
CA GLY A 69 58.83 -11.89 -33.73
C GLY A 69 58.80 -10.74 -32.69
N SER A 70 59.92 -9.99 -32.69
CA SER A 70 60.06 -8.85 -31.76
C SER A 70 59.25 -7.65 -32.23
N TYR A 71 58.71 -6.92 -31.26
CA TYR A 71 57.87 -5.72 -31.47
C TYR A 71 58.32 -4.58 -30.56
N LEU A 72 58.02 -3.34 -30.99
CA LEU A 72 58.49 -2.12 -30.33
C LEU A 72 57.39 -1.48 -29.48
N ASN A 73 56.17 -1.42 -30.04
CA ASN A 73 55.04 -0.74 -29.44
C ASN A 73 53.76 -1.52 -29.65
N ILE A 74 52.82 -1.33 -28.74
CA ILE A 74 51.40 -1.68 -28.91
C ILE A 74 50.58 -0.40 -28.79
N ALA A 75 49.71 -0.14 -29.76
CA ALA A 75 48.81 0.98 -29.79
C ALA A 75 47.37 0.47 -29.68
N LEU A 76 46.64 0.88 -28.61
CA LEU A 76 45.24 0.54 -28.35
C LEU A 76 44.33 1.58 -29.00
N TYR A 77 43.34 1.11 -29.73
CA TYR A 77 42.31 1.93 -30.37
C TYR A 77 40.94 1.51 -29.91
N MET A 78 40.02 2.46 -29.90
CA MET A 78 38.59 2.24 -29.59
C MET A 78 37.74 2.99 -30.61
N LYS A 79 36.60 2.40 -30.96
CA LYS A 79 35.55 3.02 -31.76
C LYS A 79 34.24 2.82 -31.03
N GLY A 80 33.61 3.90 -30.56
CA GLY A 80 32.25 3.89 -29.97
C GLY A 80 31.17 3.73 -31.04
N SER A 81 29.94 3.48 -30.64
CA SER A 81 28.79 3.31 -31.55
C SER A 81 28.54 4.51 -32.47
N TRP A 82 29.00 5.69 -32.06
CA TRP A 82 28.80 6.96 -32.78
C TRP A 82 30.03 7.42 -33.56
N ASP A 83 31.14 6.72 -33.40
CA ASP A 83 32.38 7.10 -34.07
C ASP A 83 32.43 6.55 -35.49
N THR A 84 32.92 7.35 -36.42
CA THR A 84 33.16 6.91 -37.81
C THR A 84 34.50 6.20 -37.97
N GLN A 85 35.48 6.56 -37.15
CA GLN A 85 36.84 6.02 -37.18
C GLN A 85 37.32 5.63 -35.77
N PRO A 86 38.18 4.61 -35.65
CA PRO A 86 38.84 4.27 -34.38
C PRO A 86 39.71 5.43 -33.88
N GLN A 87 39.63 5.69 -32.58
CA GLN A 87 40.44 6.69 -31.89
C GLN A 87 41.59 5.98 -31.15
N LEU A 88 42.81 6.53 -31.22
CA LEU A 88 43.92 6.06 -30.42
C LEU A 88 43.72 6.41 -28.95
N LEU A 89 43.61 5.40 -28.09
CA LEU A 89 43.53 5.59 -26.64
C LEU A 89 44.91 5.76 -26.02
N GLU A 90 45.80 4.83 -26.30
CA GLU A 90 47.17 4.83 -25.76
C GLU A 90 48.12 4.04 -26.62
N ARG A 91 49.40 4.47 -26.66
CA ARG A 91 50.51 3.72 -27.23
C ARG A 91 51.53 3.43 -26.13
N LYS A 92 51.89 2.16 -25.96
CA LYS A 92 52.91 1.72 -24.99
C LYS A 92 54.10 1.11 -25.67
N PRO A 93 55.34 1.58 -25.36
CA PRO A 93 56.54 0.89 -25.74
C PRO A 93 56.67 -0.41 -24.95
N VAL A 94 57.14 -1.47 -25.58
CA VAL A 94 57.36 -2.77 -24.95
C VAL A 94 58.83 -3.12 -24.98
N PRO A 95 59.55 -3.04 -23.85
CA PRO A 95 60.95 -3.40 -23.76
C PRO A 95 61.20 -4.86 -24.14
N PRO A 96 62.38 -5.19 -24.73
CA PRO A 96 62.68 -6.57 -25.11
C PRO A 96 62.51 -7.60 -23.99
N ALA A 97 62.77 -7.22 -22.75
CA ALA A 97 62.60 -8.11 -21.58
C ALA A 97 61.16 -8.42 -21.24
N GLN A 98 60.18 -7.65 -21.76
CA GLN A 98 58.73 -7.77 -21.45
C GLN A 98 57.92 -8.29 -22.65
N GLN A 99 58.56 -8.75 -23.71
CA GLN A 99 57.85 -9.16 -24.93
C GLN A 99 57.03 -10.45 -24.78
N ASN A 100 57.25 -11.20 -23.72
CA ASN A 100 56.47 -12.40 -23.39
C ASN A 100 55.44 -12.16 -22.26
N ASP A 101 55.34 -10.92 -21.77
CA ASP A 101 54.41 -10.55 -20.73
C ASP A 101 53.15 -9.89 -21.33
N PRO A 102 51.98 -10.06 -20.74
CA PRO A 102 50.79 -9.30 -21.13
C PRO A 102 51.00 -7.79 -20.98
N VAL A 103 50.45 -7.02 -21.91
CA VAL A 103 50.48 -5.55 -21.85
C VAL A 103 49.10 -5.06 -21.38
N TYR A 104 49.10 -4.22 -20.35
CA TYR A 104 47.90 -3.70 -19.70
C TYR A 104 47.66 -2.25 -20.11
N PHE A 105 46.42 -1.91 -20.42
CA PHE A 105 45.95 -0.56 -20.68
C PHE A 105 44.84 -0.20 -19.75
N ASP A 106 44.81 1.03 -19.24
CA ASP A 106 43.70 1.57 -18.47
C ASP A 106 42.75 2.29 -19.43
N VAL A 107 41.53 1.71 -19.60
CA VAL A 107 40.46 2.35 -20.38
C VAL A 107 39.61 3.14 -19.41
N TYR A 108 39.69 4.46 -19.53
CA TYR A 108 39.02 5.38 -18.62
C TYR A 108 37.50 5.41 -18.85
N GLN A 109 36.75 5.47 -17.76
CA GLN A 109 35.28 5.51 -17.78
C GLN A 109 34.75 6.74 -18.54
N SER A 110 35.46 7.88 -18.46
CA SER A 110 35.10 9.11 -19.18
C SER A 110 35.17 8.96 -20.71
N SER A 111 36.00 8.04 -21.21
CA SER A 111 36.10 7.77 -22.65
C SER A 111 34.98 6.87 -23.18
N LEU A 112 34.20 6.22 -22.29
CA LEU A 112 33.13 5.30 -22.66
C LEU A 112 31.77 5.99 -22.68
N GLY A 113 31.11 5.97 -23.83
CA GLY A 113 29.68 6.27 -23.94
C GLY A 113 28.80 5.09 -23.53
N ASP A 114 27.49 5.31 -23.34
CA ASP A 114 26.55 4.20 -23.15
C ASP A 114 26.43 3.38 -24.44
N GLY A 115 26.55 2.05 -24.36
CA GLY A 115 26.43 1.14 -25.51
C GLY A 115 27.70 0.37 -25.87
N VAL A 116 27.80 -0.01 -27.15
CA VAL A 116 28.85 -0.90 -27.66
C VAL A 116 30.07 -0.12 -28.07
N HIS A 117 31.24 -0.62 -27.70
CA HIS A 117 32.55 -0.14 -28.10
C HIS A 117 33.34 -1.28 -28.76
N VAL A 118 34.01 -0.96 -29.88
CA VAL A 118 34.86 -1.88 -30.61
C VAL A 118 36.32 -1.52 -30.32
N PHE A 119 37.07 -2.46 -29.80
CA PHE A 119 38.47 -2.29 -29.46
C PHE A 119 39.33 -3.10 -30.40
N THR A 120 40.44 -2.49 -30.83
CA THR A 120 41.50 -3.11 -31.61
C THR A 120 42.85 -2.63 -31.11
N TYR A 121 43.89 -3.37 -31.37
CA TYR A 121 45.24 -2.87 -31.18
C TYR A 121 46.13 -3.16 -32.41
N GLU A 122 47.13 -2.35 -32.57
CA GLU A 122 48.16 -2.53 -33.57
C GLU A 122 49.51 -2.82 -32.92
N VAL A 123 50.22 -3.80 -33.46
CA VAL A 123 51.58 -4.18 -33.06
C VAL A 123 52.57 -3.59 -34.06
N GLU A 124 53.43 -2.70 -33.61
CA GLU A 124 54.53 -2.16 -34.41
C GLU A 124 55.76 -3.04 -34.21
N ARG A 125 56.17 -3.73 -35.27
CA ARG A 125 57.30 -4.65 -35.24
C ARG A 125 58.62 -3.95 -35.53
N VAL A 126 59.76 -4.55 -35.09
CA VAL A 126 61.10 -4.05 -35.38
C VAL A 126 61.35 -3.97 -36.90
N SER A 127 60.70 -4.77 -37.72
CA SER A 127 60.75 -4.71 -39.20
C SER A 127 60.03 -3.48 -39.79
N GLY A 128 59.35 -2.66 -38.97
CA GLY A 128 58.52 -1.54 -39.44
C GLY A 128 57.14 -1.95 -39.91
N ASN A 129 56.79 -3.23 -39.90
CA ASN A 129 55.45 -3.69 -40.25
C ASN A 129 54.52 -3.54 -39.07
N THR A 130 53.25 -3.16 -39.33
CA THR A 130 52.16 -3.15 -38.34
C THR A 130 51.25 -4.35 -38.56
N GLY A 131 50.69 -4.91 -37.46
CA GLY A 131 49.72 -5.99 -37.51
C GLY A 131 48.55 -5.69 -36.60
N PRO A 132 47.31 -5.61 -37.14
CA PRO A 132 46.13 -5.38 -36.33
C PRO A 132 45.72 -6.64 -35.54
N SER A 133 45.00 -6.43 -34.44
CA SER A 133 44.34 -7.51 -33.71
C SER A 133 42.98 -7.88 -34.33
N ILE A 134 42.44 -9.00 -33.88
CA ILE A 134 41.00 -9.26 -34.00
C ILE A 134 40.25 -8.20 -33.15
N GLU A 135 39.09 -7.78 -33.62
CA GLU A 135 38.20 -6.89 -32.87
C GLU A 135 37.75 -7.56 -31.56
N SER A 136 37.61 -6.77 -30.51
CA SER A 136 36.95 -7.14 -29.27
C SER A 136 35.81 -6.14 -29.02
N TRP A 137 34.63 -6.64 -28.84
CA TRP A 137 33.48 -5.80 -28.61
C TRP A 137 33.17 -5.75 -27.11
N ALA A 138 32.94 -4.54 -26.58
CA ALA A 138 32.58 -4.33 -25.18
C ALA A 138 31.28 -3.56 -25.07
N LEU A 139 30.36 -4.05 -24.24
CA LEU A 139 29.13 -3.37 -23.89
C LEU A 139 29.33 -2.67 -22.55
N TYR A 140 29.09 -1.37 -22.51
CA TYR A 140 29.12 -0.57 -21.29
C TYR A 140 27.77 0.11 -21.06
N HIS A 141 27.27 0.04 -19.82
CA HIS A 141 26.10 0.77 -19.38
C HIS A 141 26.53 1.85 -18.37
N ARG A 142 26.34 3.13 -18.78
CA ARG A 142 26.67 4.26 -17.92
C ARG A 142 25.71 4.38 -16.75
N ASP A 143 24.41 4.28 -17.04
CA ASP A 143 23.36 4.43 -16.05
C ASP A 143 22.91 3.05 -15.55
N LEU A 144 22.78 2.93 -14.24
CA LEU A 144 22.34 1.71 -13.57
C LEU A 144 20.82 1.51 -13.71
N PRO A 145 20.31 0.28 -13.62
CA PRO A 145 18.88 0.04 -13.49
C PRO A 145 18.31 0.82 -12.29
N GLY A 146 17.25 1.61 -12.52
CA GLY A 146 16.67 2.52 -11.51
C GLY A 146 17.41 3.84 -11.35
N GLY A 147 18.50 4.08 -12.10
CA GLY A 147 19.28 5.30 -12.01
C GLY A 147 20.11 5.44 -10.74
N ASN A 148 20.52 6.68 -10.44
CA ASN A 148 21.33 6.98 -9.26
C ASN A 148 20.44 7.09 -8.01
N ASP A 149 20.89 6.48 -6.93
CA ASP A 149 20.21 6.51 -5.64
C ASP A 149 21.09 7.18 -4.57
N VAL A 150 20.44 7.75 -3.56
CA VAL A 150 21.13 8.30 -2.40
C VAL A 150 21.35 7.21 -1.35
N PRO A 151 22.46 7.25 -0.58
CA PRO A 151 22.64 6.34 0.53
C PRO A 151 21.49 6.45 1.53
N GLY A 152 20.92 5.31 1.94
CA GLY A 152 19.80 5.27 2.87
C GLY A 152 19.37 3.84 3.16
N THR A 153 18.41 3.71 4.08
CA THR A 153 17.70 2.47 4.38
C THR A 153 16.34 2.49 3.69
N GLY A 154 15.79 1.31 3.41
CA GLY A 154 14.47 1.17 2.80
C GLY A 154 14.51 0.87 1.31
N ASP A 155 13.41 1.20 0.66
CA ASP A 155 13.15 0.82 -0.73
C ASP A 155 13.85 1.72 -1.73
N HIS A 156 14.20 1.18 -2.90
CA HIS A 156 14.74 1.97 -4.00
C HIS A 156 13.62 2.86 -4.59
N PRO A 157 13.81 4.19 -4.69
CA PRO A 157 12.74 5.12 -5.02
C PRO A 157 12.18 4.94 -6.44
N ASP A 158 13.02 4.49 -7.38
CA ASP A 158 12.67 4.35 -8.80
C ASP A 158 12.26 2.93 -9.20
N LEU A 159 12.25 1.97 -8.26
CA LEU A 159 11.74 0.64 -8.54
C LEU A 159 10.25 0.57 -8.24
N ALA A 160 9.40 0.92 -9.20
CA ALA A 160 7.96 0.85 -9.05
C ALA A 160 7.44 -0.57 -9.24
N ILE A 161 6.51 -0.99 -8.37
CA ILE A 161 5.81 -2.27 -8.42
C ILE A 161 4.33 -2.06 -8.15
N SER A 162 3.46 -2.76 -8.87
CA SER A 162 2.01 -2.74 -8.66
C SER A 162 1.36 -4.07 -8.98
N LEU A 163 0.22 -4.30 -8.33
CA LEU A 163 -0.70 -5.40 -8.58
C LEU A 163 -2.01 -4.86 -9.17
N PRO A 164 -2.83 -5.69 -9.81
CA PRO A 164 -4.16 -5.32 -10.29
C PRO A 164 -5.05 -4.79 -9.15
N ALA A 165 -5.73 -3.67 -9.39
CA ALA A 165 -6.58 -3.02 -8.38
C ALA A 165 -7.79 -3.87 -7.93
N GLU A 166 -8.23 -4.79 -8.79
CA GLU A 166 -9.32 -5.73 -8.50
C GLU A 166 -9.00 -6.71 -7.37
N LEU A 167 -7.73 -6.87 -7.00
CA LEU A 167 -7.30 -7.70 -5.85
C LEU A 167 -7.60 -7.04 -4.49
N GLY A 168 -8.00 -5.76 -4.46
CA GLY A 168 -8.31 -5.02 -3.24
C GLY A 168 -7.08 -4.36 -2.59
N ASP A 169 -7.32 -3.75 -1.42
CA ASP A 169 -6.27 -3.15 -0.58
C ASP A 169 -6.55 -3.50 0.90
N PRO A 170 -5.74 -4.37 1.54
CA PRO A 170 -4.61 -5.12 0.95
C PRO A 170 -5.05 -6.10 -0.13
N PRO A 171 -4.16 -6.46 -1.09
CA PRO A 171 -4.49 -7.41 -2.14
C PRO A 171 -4.79 -8.81 -1.60
N HIS A 172 -5.89 -9.42 -2.07
CA HIS A 172 -6.29 -10.78 -1.72
C HIS A 172 -6.10 -11.71 -2.92
N ILE A 173 -5.37 -12.80 -2.72
CA ILE A 173 -5.07 -13.79 -3.76
C ILE A 173 -5.52 -15.16 -3.25
N GLY A 174 -6.65 -15.60 -3.75
CA GLY A 174 -7.22 -16.91 -3.48
C GLY A 174 -6.89 -17.93 -4.58
N LYS A 175 -7.65 -19.02 -4.58
CA LYS A 175 -7.50 -20.11 -5.57
C LYS A 175 -7.74 -19.63 -7.00
N GLU A 176 -8.78 -18.83 -7.24
CA GLU A 176 -9.16 -18.39 -8.57
C GLU A 176 -8.14 -17.42 -9.17
N GLU A 177 -7.63 -16.47 -8.37
CA GLU A 177 -6.59 -15.55 -8.78
C GLU A 177 -5.29 -16.30 -9.10
N ALA A 178 -4.91 -17.24 -8.24
CA ALA A 178 -3.73 -18.07 -8.45
C ALA A 178 -3.87 -18.96 -9.71
N ASP A 179 -5.04 -19.57 -9.95
CA ASP A 179 -5.32 -20.40 -11.14
C ASP A 179 -5.28 -19.56 -12.44
N ARG A 180 -5.79 -18.34 -12.41
CA ARG A 180 -5.78 -17.41 -13.54
C ARG A 180 -4.40 -16.81 -13.79
N GLY A 181 -3.55 -16.77 -12.76
CA GLY A 181 -2.30 -16.04 -12.72
C GLY A 181 -2.49 -14.57 -12.38
N VAL A 182 -1.56 -14.05 -11.60
CA VAL A 182 -1.57 -12.64 -11.13
C VAL A 182 -0.50 -11.85 -11.87
N ALA A 183 -0.90 -10.75 -12.49
CA ALA A 183 0.00 -9.84 -13.16
C ALA A 183 0.72 -8.95 -12.15
N VAL A 184 2.04 -9.04 -12.07
CA VAL A 184 2.88 -8.11 -11.33
C VAL A 184 3.53 -7.16 -12.34
N THR A 185 3.20 -5.89 -12.26
CA THR A 185 3.73 -4.86 -13.16
C THR A 185 4.86 -4.11 -12.46
N VAL A 186 6.01 -4.01 -13.15
CA VAL A 186 7.18 -3.29 -12.67
C VAL A 186 7.66 -2.29 -13.69
N SER A 187 8.23 -1.19 -13.22
CA SER A 187 8.89 -0.20 -14.06
C SER A 187 10.04 0.47 -13.32
N TYR A 188 11.08 0.82 -14.04
CA TYR A 188 12.24 1.52 -13.52
C TYR A 188 12.97 2.28 -14.63
N SER A 189 13.69 3.32 -14.25
CA SER A 189 14.51 4.10 -15.18
C SER A 189 15.65 3.24 -15.74
N PHE A 190 16.02 3.50 -17.00
CA PHE A 190 17.09 2.77 -17.69
C PHE A 190 16.87 1.26 -17.82
N MET A 191 15.60 0.84 -17.94
CA MET A 191 15.25 -0.53 -18.27
C MET A 191 15.76 -0.89 -19.67
N ARG A 192 16.55 -1.96 -19.77
CA ARG A 192 17.16 -2.42 -21.02
C ARG A 192 16.77 -3.85 -21.35
N ALA A 193 16.89 -4.20 -22.62
CA ALA A 193 16.77 -5.60 -23.02
C ALA A 193 17.84 -6.44 -22.29
N TYR A 194 17.43 -7.66 -21.92
CA TYR A 194 18.23 -8.63 -21.18
C TYR A 194 18.51 -8.28 -19.71
N ASP A 195 17.89 -7.23 -19.17
CA ASP A 195 17.88 -7.02 -17.73
C ASP A 195 17.23 -8.22 -17.04
N ARG A 196 17.83 -8.67 -15.95
CA ARG A 196 17.38 -9.80 -15.15
C ARG A 196 16.67 -9.28 -13.91
N ILE A 197 15.35 -9.44 -13.90
CA ILE A 197 14.50 -9.09 -12.77
C ILE A 197 14.37 -10.32 -11.88
N THR A 198 14.59 -10.18 -10.59
CA THR A 198 14.32 -11.20 -9.58
C THR A 198 13.09 -10.75 -8.78
N LEU A 199 11.95 -11.40 -9.03
CA LEU A 199 10.75 -11.24 -8.22
C LEU A 199 10.87 -12.11 -6.98
N GLU A 200 10.70 -11.53 -5.79
CA GLU A 200 10.65 -12.25 -4.53
C GLU A 200 9.20 -12.33 -4.04
N LEU A 201 8.73 -13.53 -3.83
CA LEU A 201 7.40 -13.89 -3.34
C LEU A 201 7.58 -14.64 -2.02
N ASN A 202 7.25 -14.02 -0.89
CA ASN A 202 7.37 -14.64 0.44
C ASN A 202 8.73 -15.34 0.66
N ARG A 203 9.84 -14.70 0.24
CA ARG A 203 11.24 -15.16 0.30
C ARG A 203 11.66 -16.16 -0.80
N GLU A 204 10.72 -16.68 -1.60
CA GLU A 204 11.07 -17.47 -2.79
C GLU A 204 11.37 -16.53 -3.97
N ARG A 205 12.37 -16.89 -4.80
CA ARG A 205 12.88 -16.01 -5.85
C ARG A 205 12.63 -16.61 -7.23
N PHE A 206 12.08 -15.78 -8.11
CA PHE A 206 11.72 -16.15 -9.47
C PHE A 206 12.37 -15.20 -10.46
N PRO A 207 13.22 -15.72 -11.38
CA PRO A 207 13.90 -14.89 -12.36
C PRO A 207 13.01 -14.62 -13.57
N PHE A 208 13.05 -13.38 -14.04
CA PHE A 208 12.48 -12.94 -15.31
C PHE A 208 13.53 -12.16 -16.09
N THR A 209 13.38 -12.09 -17.42
CA THR A 209 14.31 -11.37 -18.28
C THR A 209 13.53 -10.47 -19.22
N VAL A 210 13.88 -9.19 -19.27
CA VAL A 210 13.34 -8.21 -20.22
C VAL A 210 13.77 -8.59 -21.62
N GLN A 211 12.81 -8.87 -22.50
CA GLN A 211 13.12 -9.24 -23.88
C GLN A 211 13.30 -8.00 -24.78
N PRO A 212 14.01 -8.09 -25.90
CA PRO A 212 14.07 -7.02 -26.89
C PRO A 212 12.67 -6.54 -27.30
N GLY A 213 12.47 -5.24 -27.28
CA GLY A 213 11.17 -4.59 -27.53
C GLY A 213 10.31 -4.35 -26.28
N GLN A 214 10.70 -4.86 -25.12
CA GLN A 214 10.01 -4.63 -23.83
C GLN A 214 10.69 -3.54 -22.98
N GLN A 215 11.87 -3.08 -23.38
CA GLN A 215 12.59 -2.05 -22.64
C GLN A 215 11.85 -0.69 -22.69
N GLY A 216 11.92 0.05 -21.59
CA GLY A 216 11.37 1.41 -21.51
C GLY A 216 9.83 1.49 -21.36
N ILE A 217 9.15 0.35 -21.25
CA ILE A 217 7.72 0.26 -20.95
C ILE A 217 7.51 -0.58 -19.68
N PRO A 218 6.39 -0.41 -18.96
CA PRO A 218 6.11 -1.26 -17.80
C PRO A 218 6.16 -2.75 -18.17
N PHE A 219 6.97 -3.51 -17.44
CA PHE A 219 7.17 -4.93 -17.65
C PHE A 219 6.21 -5.73 -16.80
N VAL A 220 5.45 -6.63 -17.41
CA VAL A 220 4.44 -7.45 -16.73
C VAL A 220 4.95 -8.87 -16.56
N MET A 221 5.00 -9.33 -15.31
CA MET A 221 5.32 -10.70 -14.93
C MET A 221 4.04 -11.40 -14.51
N THR A 222 3.76 -12.58 -15.04
CA THR A 222 2.64 -13.39 -14.58
C THR A 222 3.11 -14.35 -13.50
N VAL A 223 2.61 -14.15 -12.28
CA VAL A 223 2.82 -15.09 -11.17
C VAL A 223 1.80 -16.21 -11.31
N THR A 224 2.27 -17.41 -11.53
CA THR A 224 1.44 -18.60 -11.73
C THR A 224 1.10 -19.27 -10.39
N ARG A 225 0.10 -20.16 -10.41
CA ARG A 225 -0.26 -20.96 -9.26
C ARG A 225 0.94 -21.73 -8.67
N ASP A 226 1.76 -22.36 -9.52
CA ASP A 226 2.96 -23.08 -9.09
C ASP A 226 3.94 -22.18 -8.31
N MET A 227 4.07 -20.92 -8.72
CA MET A 227 4.92 -19.95 -8.02
C MET A 227 4.34 -19.62 -6.63
N PHE A 228 3.02 -19.44 -6.51
CA PHE A 228 2.38 -19.25 -5.21
C PHE A 228 2.49 -20.49 -4.31
N GLU A 229 2.28 -21.68 -4.85
CA GLU A 229 2.41 -22.93 -4.09
C GLU A 229 3.84 -23.14 -3.56
N ARG A 230 4.85 -22.80 -4.35
CA ARG A 230 6.26 -22.84 -3.94
C ARG A 230 6.59 -21.80 -2.87
N ALA A 231 6.05 -20.59 -3.01
CA ALA A 231 6.24 -19.52 -2.03
C ALA A 231 5.45 -19.74 -0.73
N GLY A 232 4.42 -20.60 -0.78
CA GLY A 232 3.55 -20.93 0.36
C GLY A 232 2.48 -19.87 0.64
N ASN A 233 1.52 -20.21 1.47
CA ASN A 233 0.44 -19.32 1.89
C ASN A 233 0.90 -18.42 3.06
N ASN A 234 0.50 -17.14 3.04
CA ASN A 234 0.80 -16.21 4.12
C ASN A 234 -0.21 -15.05 4.09
N ALA A 235 -0.79 -14.68 5.22
CA ALA A 235 -1.71 -13.55 5.35
C ALA A 235 -1.00 -12.17 5.22
N GLN A 236 0.31 -12.13 5.42
CA GLN A 236 1.20 -10.99 5.19
C GLN A 236 2.29 -11.39 4.19
N PHE A 237 1.87 -11.71 2.97
CA PHE A 237 2.72 -12.23 1.92
C PHE A 237 3.49 -11.10 1.25
N PRO A 238 4.81 -10.96 1.48
CA PRO A 238 5.60 -9.89 0.90
C PRO A 238 5.91 -10.17 -0.56
N ILE A 239 5.73 -9.15 -1.40
CA ILE A 239 6.05 -9.14 -2.83
C ILE A 239 6.96 -7.97 -3.11
N SER A 240 8.15 -8.22 -3.65
CA SER A 240 9.11 -7.20 -4.04
C SER A 240 9.99 -7.68 -5.19
N TYR A 241 10.77 -6.79 -5.80
CA TYR A 241 11.71 -7.19 -6.84
C TYR A 241 13.03 -6.42 -6.76
N THR A 242 14.04 -7.00 -7.38
CA THR A 242 15.31 -6.37 -7.67
C THR A 242 15.71 -6.62 -9.13
N VAL A 243 16.63 -5.85 -9.64
CA VAL A 243 17.07 -5.97 -11.03
C VAL A 243 18.59 -5.86 -11.15
N VAL A 244 19.14 -6.61 -12.11
CA VAL A 244 20.55 -6.57 -12.52
C VAL A 244 20.57 -6.54 -14.04
N ASP A 245 21.31 -5.62 -14.64
CA ASP A 245 21.43 -5.55 -16.09
C ASP A 245 22.26 -6.71 -16.66
N GLN A 246 22.34 -6.83 -17.98
CA GLN A 246 23.07 -7.93 -18.62
C GLN A 246 24.59 -7.86 -18.44
N VAL A 247 25.15 -6.68 -18.14
CA VAL A 247 26.58 -6.53 -17.83
C VAL A 247 26.92 -6.73 -16.35
N ASN A 248 25.95 -7.17 -15.54
CA ASN A 248 26.02 -7.40 -14.09
C ASN A 248 26.05 -6.13 -13.22
N ASN A 249 25.55 -5.02 -13.70
CA ASN A 249 25.29 -3.88 -12.84
C ASN A 249 23.96 -4.10 -12.08
N PRO A 250 23.96 -4.16 -10.75
CA PRO A 250 22.73 -4.06 -9.98
C PRO A 250 22.29 -2.61 -9.88
N THR A 251 21.10 -2.37 -9.31
CA THR A 251 20.66 -1.03 -8.87
C THR A 251 21.73 -0.37 -7.98
N ASP A 252 21.72 0.96 -7.82
CA ASP A 252 22.73 1.67 -7.04
C ASP A 252 22.64 1.31 -5.53
N LYS A 253 22.39 2.19 -4.61
CA LYS A 253 22.56 1.95 -3.16
C LYS A 253 21.54 0.97 -2.58
N ARG A 254 20.25 1.23 -2.82
CA ARG A 254 19.17 0.35 -2.38
C ARG A 254 18.85 -0.67 -3.48
N ARG A 255 18.62 -1.91 -3.09
CA ARG A 255 18.56 -3.03 -4.04
C ARG A 255 17.15 -3.47 -4.40
N TRP A 256 16.18 -3.23 -3.52
CA TRP A 256 14.84 -3.77 -3.61
C TRP A 256 13.79 -2.68 -3.80
N SER A 257 12.73 -3.00 -4.52
CA SER A 257 11.53 -2.18 -4.62
C SER A 257 10.82 -2.09 -3.27
N LYS A 258 9.82 -1.20 -3.19
CA LYS A 258 8.82 -1.24 -2.13
C LYS A 258 8.22 -2.64 -2.03
N VAL A 259 7.96 -3.08 -0.79
CA VAL A 259 7.24 -4.32 -0.52
C VAL A 259 5.74 -4.07 -0.62
N ILE A 260 5.03 -4.90 -1.37
CA ILE A 260 3.57 -5.02 -1.31
C ILE A 260 3.24 -6.20 -0.42
N GLU A 261 2.46 -5.97 0.63
CA GLU A 261 1.93 -7.05 1.48
C GLU A 261 0.57 -7.49 0.95
N ALA A 262 0.41 -8.78 0.67
CA ALA A 262 -0.83 -9.37 0.19
C ALA A 262 -1.29 -10.51 1.12
N ASP A 263 -2.58 -10.78 1.15
CA ASP A 263 -3.12 -11.99 1.78
C ASP A 263 -3.21 -13.10 0.71
N VAL A 264 -2.31 -14.06 0.78
CA VAL A 264 -2.21 -15.15 -0.19
C VAL A 264 -2.59 -16.49 0.44
N ASN A 265 -3.58 -17.13 -0.15
CA ASN A 265 -3.91 -18.52 0.11
C ASN A 265 -4.38 -19.18 -1.19
N SER A 266 -3.45 -19.77 -1.93
CA SER A 266 -3.67 -20.38 -3.26
C SER A 266 -4.67 -21.53 -3.30
N GLN A 267 -5.11 -22.01 -2.14
CA GLN A 267 -6.12 -23.07 -2.02
C GLN A 267 -7.47 -22.54 -1.53
N ARG A 268 -7.52 -21.31 -0.98
CA ARG A 268 -8.74 -20.68 -0.48
C ARG A 268 -9.64 -20.29 -1.64
N VAL A 269 -10.86 -20.78 -1.64
CA VAL A 269 -11.88 -20.38 -2.61
C VAL A 269 -12.34 -18.97 -2.27
N THR A 270 -12.33 -18.07 -3.26
CA THR A 270 -12.93 -16.75 -3.12
C THR A 270 -14.44 -16.88 -3.20
N LEU A 271 -15.11 -16.43 -2.16
CA LEU A 271 -16.57 -16.48 -2.04
C LEU A 271 -17.18 -15.11 -2.38
N GLU A 272 -18.43 -15.14 -2.84
CA GLU A 272 -19.19 -13.91 -3.07
C GLU A 272 -19.35 -13.12 -1.77
N LYS A 273 -19.38 -11.80 -1.85
CA LYS A 273 -19.60 -10.92 -0.69
C LYS A 273 -20.96 -11.20 -0.05
N PRO A 274 -21.08 -11.07 1.27
CA PRO A 274 -22.35 -11.20 1.94
C PRO A 274 -23.32 -10.07 1.54
N ILE A 275 -24.61 -10.31 1.71
CA ILE A 275 -25.66 -9.32 1.49
C ILE A 275 -26.04 -8.72 2.84
N LEU A 276 -25.99 -7.40 2.94
CA LEU A 276 -26.41 -6.68 4.15
C LEU A 276 -27.90 -6.30 4.02
N ARG A 277 -28.68 -6.50 5.07
CA ARG A 277 -30.12 -6.22 5.11
C ARG A 277 -30.55 -5.60 6.43
N GLU A 278 -31.30 -4.51 6.36
CA GLU A 278 -32.01 -3.93 7.52
C GLU A 278 -33.30 -4.69 7.79
N ASP A 279 -33.94 -5.17 6.74
CA ASP A 279 -35.18 -5.94 6.80
C ASP A 279 -35.11 -7.09 5.78
N LEU A 280 -35.38 -8.32 6.24
CA LEU A 280 -35.32 -9.51 5.39
C LEU A 280 -36.43 -9.55 4.34
N ASP A 281 -37.56 -8.89 4.62
CA ASP A 281 -38.75 -8.85 3.76
C ASP A 281 -38.66 -7.72 2.71
N ASP A 282 -37.75 -6.75 2.88
CA ASP A 282 -37.58 -5.66 1.94
C ASP A 282 -36.50 -5.93 0.92
N SER A 283 -36.91 -6.26 -0.30
CA SER A 283 -35.98 -6.51 -1.41
C SER A 283 -35.44 -5.23 -2.08
N SER A 284 -35.91 -4.05 -1.66
CA SER A 284 -35.53 -2.74 -2.24
C SER A 284 -34.36 -2.06 -1.53
N ASP A 285 -33.81 -2.69 -0.47
CA ASP A 285 -32.67 -2.16 0.29
C ASP A 285 -31.47 -1.96 -0.61
N ASP A 286 -30.84 -0.78 -0.52
CA ASP A 286 -29.54 -0.53 -1.14
C ASP A 286 -28.43 -1.26 -0.34
N PRO A 287 -27.74 -2.23 -0.93
CA PRO A 287 -26.75 -3.03 -0.19
C PRO A 287 -25.51 -2.22 0.24
N ASN A 288 -25.37 -0.97 -0.22
CA ASN A 288 -24.24 -0.10 0.13
C ASN A 288 -24.62 1.00 1.14
N ILE A 289 -25.90 1.04 1.56
CA ILE A 289 -26.43 2.00 2.54
C ILE A 289 -27.17 1.23 3.61
N ILE A 290 -26.83 1.45 4.86
CA ILE A 290 -27.54 0.91 6.01
C ILE A 290 -28.22 2.07 6.74
N ASP A 291 -29.56 2.08 6.69
CA ASP A 291 -30.36 3.09 7.34
C ASP A 291 -30.78 2.65 8.77
N ARG A 292 -30.20 3.29 9.79
CA ARG A 292 -30.49 2.97 11.19
C ARG A 292 -31.92 3.27 11.59
N ASP A 293 -32.57 4.25 10.98
CA ASP A 293 -33.95 4.54 11.26
C ASP A 293 -34.85 3.39 10.79
N LYS A 294 -34.50 2.79 9.66
CA LYS A 294 -35.17 1.59 9.14
C LYS A 294 -34.86 0.36 9.98
N LEU A 295 -33.65 0.22 10.52
CA LEU A 295 -33.33 -0.85 11.49
C LEU A 295 -34.25 -0.76 12.73
N GLY A 296 -34.59 0.43 13.22
CA GLY A 296 -35.53 0.63 14.33
C GLY A 296 -35.11 -0.11 15.59
N GLY A 297 -33.83 -0.23 15.89
CA GLY A 297 -33.28 -0.98 17.02
C GLY A 297 -33.09 -2.49 16.78
N ARG A 298 -33.53 -3.03 15.65
CA ARG A 298 -33.28 -4.43 15.23
C ARG A 298 -31.81 -4.64 14.86
N PRO A 299 -31.31 -5.90 14.86
CA PRO A 299 -29.98 -6.20 14.37
C PRO A 299 -29.87 -5.94 12.87
N LEU A 300 -28.65 -5.70 12.37
CA LEU A 300 -28.33 -5.76 10.94
C LEU A 300 -28.13 -7.22 10.56
N TYR A 301 -28.82 -7.65 9.51
CA TYR A 301 -28.71 -9.01 9.00
C TYR A 301 -27.61 -9.12 7.96
N VAL A 302 -26.73 -10.11 8.15
CA VAL A 302 -25.71 -10.52 7.17
C VAL A 302 -26.17 -11.85 6.56
N VAL A 303 -26.54 -11.80 5.29
CA VAL A 303 -27.09 -12.97 4.57
C VAL A 303 -26.01 -13.54 3.68
N VAL A 304 -25.68 -14.81 3.87
CA VAL A 304 -24.76 -15.57 3.02
C VAL A 304 -25.59 -16.58 2.23
N LEU A 305 -25.66 -16.42 0.93
CA LEU A 305 -26.31 -17.39 0.04
C LEU A 305 -25.36 -18.57 -0.18
N ALA A 306 -25.82 -19.77 0.14
CA ALA A 306 -25.02 -20.99 0.17
C ALA A 306 -25.54 -22.06 -0.82
N ASP A 307 -26.18 -21.62 -1.90
CA ASP A 307 -26.88 -22.50 -2.87
C ASP A 307 -25.95 -23.22 -3.86
N LYS A 308 -24.65 -22.90 -3.84
CA LYS A 308 -23.62 -23.48 -4.74
C LYS A 308 -22.46 -24.08 -3.95
N ALA A 309 -21.63 -24.91 -4.60
CA ALA A 309 -20.34 -25.30 -4.03
C ALA A 309 -19.50 -24.03 -3.74
N PRO A 310 -18.70 -23.98 -2.66
CA PRO A 310 -18.29 -25.12 -1.83
C PRO A 310 -19.12 -25.35 -0.56
N TYR A 311 -20.21 -24.61 -0.34
CA TYR A 311 -21.00 -24.65 0.90
C TYR A 311 -21.63 -26.02 1.16
N GLN A 312 -21.65 -26.43 2.42
CA GLN A 312 -22.33 -27.61 2.90
C GLN A 312 -23.16 -27.29 4.16
N LEU A 313 -24.19 -28.10 4.40
CA LEU A 313 -24.99 -27.97 5.62
C LEU A 313 -24.09 -28.15 6.86
N ASN A 314 -24.28 -27.29 7.85
CA ASN A 314 -23.52 -27.18 9.11
C ASN A 314 -22.10 -26.63 8.99
N ASP A 315 -21.66 -26.16 7.81
CA ASP A 315 -20.42 -25.38 7.74
C ASP A 315 -20.53 -24.15 8.67
N ASP A 316 -19.44 -23.81 9.34
CA ASP A 316 -19.34 -22.61 10.14
C ASP A 316 -19.07 -21.38 9.24
N VAL A 317 -19.79 -20.29 9.49
CA VAL A 317 -19.61 -19.00 8.82
C VAL A 317 -19.15 -17.99 9.87
N VAL A 318 -17.90 -17.56 9.79
CA VAL A 318 -17.32 -16.57 10.71
C VAL A 318 -17.36 -15.21 10.03
N VAL A 319 -18.32 -14.38 10.40
CA VAL A 319 -18.44 -13.01 9.87
C VAL A 319 -17.51 -12.09 10.62
N THR A 320 -16.70 -11.30 9.90
CA THR A 320 -15.90 -10.20 10.42
C THR A 320 -16.56 -8.89 10.02
N TYR A 321 -16.89 -8.07 11.02
CA TYR A 321 -17.47 -6.74 10.87
C TYR A 321 -16.44 -5.71 11.31
N ILE A 322 -16.13 -4.76 10.45
CA ILE A 322 -15.20 -3.68 10.69
C ILE A 322 -15.94 -2.36 10.52
N SER A 323 -15.84 -1.48 11.51
CA SER A 323 -16.40 -0.12 11.47
C SER A 323 -15.28 0.92 11.50
N SER A 324 -15.45 2.00 10.73
CA SER A 324 -14.48 3.11 10.68
C SER A 324 -14.59 4.06 11.88
N GLN A 325 -15.76 4.14 12.54
CA GLN A 325 -16.02 5.08 13.63
C GLN A 325 -17.03 4.50 14.65
N PRO A 326 -16.67 4.33 15.93
CA PRO A 326 -15.27 4.18 16.34
C PRO A 326 -14.63 3.02 15.61
N SER A 327 -13.33 3.07 15.39
CA SER A 327 -12.63 1.94 14.76
C SER A 327 -12.79 0.71 15.64
N ALA A 328 -13.54 -0.25 15.15
CA ALA A 328 -13.86 -1.48 15.87
C ALA A 328 -13.95 -2.64 14.90
N GLU A 329 -13.43 -3.77 15.34
CA GLU A 329 -13.53 -5.04 14.64
C GLU A 329 -14.07 -6.09 15.61
N PHE A 330 -15.04 -6.89 15.16
CA PHE A 330 -15.54 -8.03 15.93
C PHE A 330 -16.03 -9.12 14.98
N SER A 331 -16.11 -10.33 15.49
CA SER A 331 -16.56 -11.48 14.71
C SER A 331 -17.84 -12.08 15.31
N VAL A 332 -18.71 -12.53 14.41
CA VAL A 332 -19.94 -13.25 14.74
C VAL A 332 -19.94 -14.61 14.06
N LEU A 333 -20.29 -15.64 14.82
CA LEU A 333 -20.36 -17.01 14.29
C LEU A 333 -21.80 -17.32 13.85
N GLY A 334 -21.96 -17.83 12.64
CA GLY A 334 -23.16 -18.41 12.10
C GLY A 334 -22.92 -19.81 11.56
N LYS A 335 -23.97 -20.45 11.06
CA LYS A 335 -23.90 -21.75 10.40
C LYS A 335 -24.67 -21.73 9.09
N VAL A 336 -24.23 -22.59 8.16
CA VAL A 336 -25.01 -22.87 6.95
C VAL A 336 -26.17 -23.79 7.30
N GLU A 337 -27.38 -23.27 7.14
CA GLU A 337 -28.64 -23.96 7.48
C GLU A 337 -29.58 -23.97 6.26
N ARG A 338 -30.68 -24.72 6.36
CA ARG A 338 -31.74 -24.68 5.36
C ARG A 338 -32.80 -23.66 5.73
N ASP A 339 -33.16 -22.81 4.78
CA ASP A 339 -34.34 -21.93 4.92
C ASP A 339 -35.66 -22.73 4.81
N SER A 340 -36.79 -22.04 4.98
CA SER A 340 -38.13 -22.64 4.87
C SER A 340 -38.43 -23.25 3.50
N LEU A 341 -37.69 -22.91 2.45
CA LEU A 341 -37.80 -23.44 1.10
C LEU A 341 -36.78 -24.56 0.82
N GLY A 342 -35.95 -24.92 1.82
CA GLY A 342 -34.94 -25.98 1.72
C GLY A 342 -33.63 -25.53 1.09
N ARG A 343 -33.43 -24.23 0.77
CA ARG A 343 -32.19 -23.69 0.22
C ARG A 343 -31.16 -23.49 1.34
N LEU A 344 -29.90 -23.69 1.02
CA LEU A 344 -28.81 -23.43 1.98
C LEU A 344 -28.51 -21.92 2.06
N GLN A 345 -28.45 -21.42 3.28
CA GLN A 345 -28.04 -20.06 3.59
C GLN A 345 -27.46 -19.98 4.99
N SER A 346 -26.78 -18.89 5.30
CA SER A 346 -26.48 -18.50 6.68
C SER A 346 -27.00 -17.11 6.94
N LEU A 347 -27.76 -16.96 8.02
CA LEU A 347 -28.31 -15.70 8.49
C LEU A 347 -27.62 -15.32 9.80
N ILE A 348 -26.85 -14.25 9.79
CA ILE A 348 -26.08 -13.79 10.94
C ILE A 348 -26.55 -12.41 11.37
N GLU A 349 -26.72 -12.21 12.67
CA GLU A 349 -27.19 -10.96 13.26
C GLU A 349 -26.03 -10.16 13.84
N VAL A 350 -25.82 -8.96 13.32
CA VAL A 350 -24.93 -7.95 13.91
C VAL A 350 -25.74 -7.10 14.87
N PRO A 351 -25.40 -7.04 16.16
CA PRO A 351 -26.17 -6.27 17.14
C PRO A 351 -26.29 -4.80 16.75
N ASN A 352 -27.47 -4.21 16.87
CA ASN A 352 -27.73 -2.81 16.53
C ASN A 352 -26.77 -1.82 17.17
N VAL A 353 -26.31 -2.10 18.40
CA VAL A 353 -25.34 -1.27 19.13
C VAL A 353 -23.98 -1.14 18.40
N GLN A 354 -23.66 -2.06 17.50
CA GLN A 354 -22.43 -2.03 16.70
C GLN A 354 -22.60 -1.28 15.37
N VAL A 355 -23.84 -0.97 14.98
CA VAL A 355 -24.14 -0.26 13.73
C VAL A 355 -24.18 1.23 14.01
N ILE A 356 -23.05 1.91 13.88
CA ILE A 356 -22.89 3.32 14.28
C ILE A 356 -23.14 4.25 13.09
N SER A 357 -24.02 5.25 13.29
CA SER A 357 -24.32 6.26 12.26
C SER A 357 -23.09 7.03 11.81
N GLY A 358 -23.00 7.31 10.51
CA GLY A 358 -21.87 8.02 9.91
C GLY A 358 -20.64 7.17 9.67
N SER A 359 -20.61 5.91 10.14
CA SER A 359 -19.49 5.00 9.88
C SER A 359 -19.53 4.40 8.47
N GLN A 360 -18.36 4.07 7.96
CA GLN A 360 -18.23 3.12 6.87
C GLN A 360 -17.97 1.73 7.46
N ILE A 361 -18.65 0.75 6.95
CA ILE A 361 -18.50 -0.63 7.40
C ILE A 361 -18.00 -1.52 6.29
N SER A 362 -17.18 -2.50 6.68
CA SER A 362 -16.70 -3.58 5.82
C SER A 362 -17.09 -4.90 6.49
N VAL A 363 -17.83 -5.74 5.76
CA VAL A 363 -18.31 -7.02 6.28
C VAL A 363 -17.86 -8.13 5.35
N SER A 364 -17.07 -9.07 5.87
CA SER A 364 -16.62 -10.26 5.15
C SER A 364 -16.89 -11.51 6.00
N PHE A 365 -16.70 -12.67 5.42
CA PHE A 365 -16.80 -13.92 6.18
C PHE A 365 -15.80 -14.98 5.71
N GLU A 366 -15.45 -15.88 6.62
CA GLU A 366 -14.76 -17.12 6.33
C GLU A 366 -15.74 -18.30 6.44
N LEU A 367 -15.69 -19.20 5.46
CA LEU A 367 -16.38 -20.49 5.49
C LEU A 367 -15.44 -21.54 6.08
N LYS A 368 -15.83 -22.18 7.17
CA LYS A 368 -15.02 -23.22 7.83
C LYS A 368 -15.76 -24.53 7.87
N ARG A 369 -15.01 -25.61 7.67
CA ARG A 369 -15.48 -26.99 7.81
C ARG A 369 -14.49 -27.76 8.65
N ASP A 370 -14.96 -28.41 9.72
CA ASP A 370 -14.11 -29.13 10.67
C ASP A 370 -12.92 -28.28 11.18
N GLY A 371 -13.15 -26.99 11.37
CA GLY A 371 -12.15 -26.02 11.84
C GLY A 371 -11.18 -25.50 10.78
N GLN A 372 -11.25 -25.99 9.54
CA GLN A 372 -10.39 -25.53 8.43
C GLN A 372 -11.11 -24.52 7.55
N THR A 373 -10.41 -23.44 7.16
CA THR A 373 -10.94 -22.44 6.24
C THR A 373 -11.02 -22.99 4.82
N ILE A 374 -12.27 -23.15 4.32
CA ILE A 374 -12.59 -23.61 2.96
C ILE A 374 -12.56 -22.45 1.97
N GLY A 375 -13.01 -21.29 2.39
CA GLY A 375 -13.06 -20.09 1.56
C GLY A 375 -13.21 -18.83 2.38
N ALA A 376 -12.94 -17.69 1.75
CA ALA A 376 -13.17 -16.36 2.31
C ALA A 376 -13.90 -15.49 1.30
N SER A 377 -14.81 -14.66 1.78
CA SER A 377 -15.59 -13.78 0.92
C SER A 377 -14.84 -12.49 0.58
N LEU A 378 -15.21 -11.90 -0.55
CA LEU A 378 -14.96 -10.47 -0.78
C LEU A 378 -15.75 -9.66 0.27
N PRO A 379 -15.27 -8.46 0.68
CA PRO A 379 -15.98 -7.62 1.61
C PRO A 379 -17.20 -6.94 0.97
N ALA A 380 -18.33 -6.91 1.71
CA ALA A 380 -19.43 -6.01 1.44
C ALA A 380 -19.13 -4.68 2.13
N LEU A 381 -19.10 -3.60 1.36
CA LEU A 381 -18.86 -2.25 1.86
C LEU A 381 -20.20 -1.51 1.93
N ALA A 382 -20.49 -0.87 3.05
CA ALA A 382 -21.67 -0.03 3.18
C ALA A 382 -21.38 1.20 4.04
N ARG A 383 -22.23 2.21 3.88
CA ARG A 383 -22.24 3.40 4.71
C ARG A 383 -23.48 3.38 5.61
N VAL A 384 -23.27 3.61 6.90
CA VAL A 384 -24.37 3.71 7.87
C VAL A 384 -24.90 5.14 7.88
N VAL A 385 -26.19 5.28 7.62
CA VAL A 385 -26.90 6.56 7.59
C VAL A 385 -28.06 6.55 8.59
N GLY A 386 -28.73 7.70 8.78
CA GLY A 386 -29.80 7.84 9.74
C GLY A 386 -29.30 7.70 11.18
N GLY A 387 -30.18 7.39 12.07
CA GLY A 387 -29.90 7.29 13.49
C GLY A 387 -29.94 8.63 14.18
N GLY A 388 -30.35 8.58 15.41
CA GLY A 388 -30.55 9.73 16.27
C GLY A 388 -31.55 9.37 17.36
N GLY A 389 -31.97 10.36 18.09
CA GLY A 389 -32.96 10.17 19.11
C GLY A 389 -33.56 11.48 19.54
N VAL A 390 -34.64 11.35 20.27
CA VAL A 390 -35.30 12.46 20.94
C VAL A 390 -35.55 12.07 22.39
N GLU A 391 -35.15 12.91 23.32
CA GLU A 391 -35.51 12.81 24.72
C GLU A 391 -36.35 14.03 25.09
N ASP A 392 -37.63 13.78 25.31
CA ASP A 392 -38.61 14.78 25.71
C ASP A 392 -39.07 14.59 27.16
N TRP A 393 -38.44 13.64 27.86
CA TRP A 393 -38.72 13.23 29.26
C TRP A 393 -40.10 12.67 29.51
N GLU A 394 -41.03 12.70 28.56
CA GLU A 394 -42.42 12.28 28.75
C GLU A 394 -42.54 10.78 29.05
N SER A 395 -41.63 9.98 28.52
CA SER A 395 -41.56 8.53 28.75
C SER A 395 -40.92 8.14 30.09
N GLU A 396 -40.22 9.08 30.76
CA GLU A 396 -39.52 8.85 32.00
C GLU A 396 -40.43 9.08 33.22
N ALA A 397 -40.24 8.32 34.29
CA ALA A 397 -40.88 8.58 35.54
C ALA A 397 -40.16 9.72 36.29
N PRO A 398 -40.91 10.64 36.95
CA PRO A 398 -40.30 11.64 37.81
C PRO A 398 -39.43 10.99 38.88
N ARG A 399 -38.13 11.35 38.90
CA ARG A 399 -37.13 10.78 39.83
C ARG A 399 -35.85 11.60 39.89
N ALA A 400 -35.10 11.42 40.94
CA ALA A 400 -33.73 11.92 41.02
C ALA A 400 -32.79 11.03 40.20
N LEU A 401 -31.89 11.66 39.47
CA LEU A 401 -30.76 11.01 38.82
C LEU A 401 -29.50 11.22 39.72
N PRO A 402 -28.87 10.14 40.16
CA PRO A 402 -27.85 10.23 41.19
C PRO A 402 -26.54 10.86 40.66
N ASN A 403 -25.89 11.64 41.55
CA ASN A 403 -24.60 12.27 41.27
C ASN A 403 -23.53 11.25 40.91
N ASN A 404 -22.68 11.57 39.90
CA ASN A 404 -21.58 10.74 39.40
C ASN A 404 -21.98 9.31 38.97
N SER A 405 -23.26 9.10 38.62
CA SER A 405 -23.78 7.79 38.23
C SER A 405 -24.44 7.88 36.85
N PRO A 406 -23.97 7.11 35.85
CA PRO A 406 -24.62 7.06 34.55
C PRO A 406 -26.03 6.49 34.67
N THR A 407 -26.99 7.20 34.13
CA THR A 407 -28.40 6.75 34.05
C THR A 407 -28.78 6.68 32.57
N ARG A 408 -29.02 5.47 32.05
CA ARG A 408 -29.54 5.28 30.71
C ARG A 408 -31.05 5.46 30.68
N LEU A 409 -31.53 6.32 29.78
CA LEU A 409 -32.92 6.60 29.54
C LEU A 409 -33.51 5.68 28.47
N LYS A 410 -34.85 5.67 28.34
CA LYS A 410 -35.56 4.87 27.33
C LYS A 410 -35.26 5.31 25.90
N SER A 411 -34.94 6.59 25.69
CA SER A 411 -34.49 7.15 24.42
C SER A 411 -33.13 6.64 23.97
N GLY A 412 -32.37 5.97 24.86
CA GLY A 412 -31.01 5.57 24.63
C GLY A 412 -29.96 6.60 25.09
N LEU A 413 -30.37 7.81 25.45
CA LEU A 413 -29.52 8.83 26.02
C LEU A 413 -29.01 8.40 27.40
N THR A 414 -27.73 8.61 27.70
CA THR A 414 -27.19 8.40 29.04
C THR A 414 -26.89 9.75 29.68
N VAL A 415 -27.39 9.96 30.89
CA VAL A 415 -27.26 11.21 31.66
C VAL A 415 -26.33 10.97 32.86
N ILE A 416 -25.33 11.81 33.01
CA ILE A 416 -24.33 11.72 34.09
C ILE A 416 -24.22 13.09 34.77
N PRO A 417 -24.87 13.29 35.92
CA PRO A 417 -24.70 14.51 36.70
C PRO A 417 -23.39 14.50 37.46
N THR A 418 -22.75 15.66 37.61
CA THR A 418 -21.55 15.86 38.42
C THR A 418 -21.69 17.09 39.29
N GLY A 419 -21.49 16.94 40.58
CA GLY A 419 -21.64 18.00 41.59
C GLY A 419 -22.83 17.79 42.53
N ALA A 420 -23.98 17.39 42.01
CA ALA A 420 -25.19 17.07 42.80
C ALA A 420 -26.10 16.11 42.01
N ASN A 421 -27.15 15.60 42.70
CA ASN A 421 -28.24 14.92 42.02
C ASN A 421 -29.04 15.93 41.20
N ILE A 422 -29.57 15.48 40.06
CA ILE A 422 -30.52 16.23 39.25
C ILE A 422 -31.90 15.52 39.24
N THR A 423 -32.93 16.15 38.79
CA THR A 423 -34.29 15.60 38.89
C THR A 423 -35.01 15.64 37.55
N VAL A 424 -35.58 14.50 37.13
CA VAL A 424 -36.69 14.50 36.16
C VAL A 424 -37.94 14.93 36.88
N ALA A 425 -38.41 16.14 36.61
CA ALA A 425 -39.54 16.73 37.27
C ALA A 425 -40.83 16.59 36.44
N ALA A 426 -41.94 16.34 37.08
CA ALA A 426 -43.26 16.20 36.44
C ALA A 426 -44.00 17.53 36.29
N TYR A 427 -43.49 18.62 36.82
CA TYR A 427 -44.22 19.88 36.85
C TYR A 427 -43.31 21.07 37.14
N ILE A 428 -43.38 22.10 36.31
CA ILE A 428 -42.97 23.45 36.70
C ILE A 428 -44.22 24.34 36.60
N THR A 429 -44.51 25.04 37.66
CA THR A 429 -45.46 26.18 37.69
C THR A 429 -44.81 27.38 36.96
N VAL A 430 -44.48 27.24 35.72
CA VAL A 430 -44.23 28.37 34.82
C VAL A 430 -45.43 28.37 33.89
N ALA A 431 -46.39 29.25 34.23
CA ALA A 431 -47.59 29.43 33.47
C ALA A 431 -47.27 29.46 31.97
N ASP A 432 -47.90 28.53 31.24
CA ASP A 432 -48.25 28.63 29.83
C ASP A 432 -47.12 29.07 28.88
N GLN A 433 -46.01 28.32 28.86
CA GLN A 433 -45.04 28.47 27.79
C GLN A 433 -45.09 27.26 26.86
N SER A 434 -45.78 27.47 25.75
CA SER A 434 -45.90 26.54 24.63
C SER A 434 -44.54 26.18 24.08
N GLY A 435 -43.89 25.13 24.59
CA GLY A 435 -42.60 24.69 24.11
C GLY A 435 -41.90 23.65 24.98
N TYR A 436 -42.24 23.57 26.27
CA TYR A 436 -41.84 22.47 27.15
C TYR A 436 -42.93 21.40 27.19
N GLY A 437 -42.48 20.14 27.30
CA GLY A 437 -43.38 19.04 27.64
C GLY A 437 -43.90 19.10 29.08
N SER A 438 -44.65 18.10 29.51
CA SER A 438 -45.16 18.00 30.89
C SER A 438 -44.06 17.59 31.88
N LYS A 439 -42.94 17.06 31.37
CA LYS A 439 -41.75 16.66 32.12
C LYS A 439 -40.49 17.25 31.53
N HIS A 440 -39.52 17.50 32.35
CA HIS A 440 -38.23 18.07 31.95
C HIS A 440 -37.16 17.74 32.98
N LEU A 441 -35.90 17.94 32.62
CA LEU A 441 -34.75 17.80 33.50
C LEU A 441 -34.49 19.12 34.22
N VAL A 442 -34.36 19.05 35.55
CA VAL A 442 -34.00 20.20 36.38
C VAL A 442 -32.63 19.94 37.02
N SER A 443 -31.71 20.84 36.80
CA SER A 443 -30.42 20.83 37.45
C SER A 443 -30.38 21.79 38.63
N GLY A 444 -29.50 21.53 39.61
CA GLY A 444 -29.14 22.51 40.63
C GLY A 444 -28.12 23.54 40.15
N SER A 445 -27.67 24.42 41.04
CA SER A 445 -26.58 25.34 40.80
C SER A 445 -25.22 24.65 41.00
N ASN A 446 -24.18 25.15 40.31
CA ASN A 446 -22.78 24.65 40.39
C ASN A 446 -22.63 23.15 40.09
N ILE A 447 -23.29 22.70 39.04
CA ILE A 447 -23.21 21.32 38.58
C ILE A 447 -22.90 21.26 37.09
N SER A 448 -22.41 20.12 36.65
CA SER A 448 -22.42 19.78 35.23
C SER A 448 -23.26 18.55 34.96
N VAL A 449 -23.83 18.50 33.78
CA VAL A 449 -24.65 17.36 33.31
C VAL A 449 -24.13 16.94 31.95
N ARG A 450 -23.55 15.76 31.90
CA ARG A 450 -23.08 15.16 30.63
C ARG A 450 -24.16 14.27 30.06
N PHE A 451 -24.36 14.42 28.76
CA PHE A 451 -25.28 13.64 27.96
C PHE A 451 -24.47 12.84 26.95
N GLU A 452 -24.48 11.52 27.06
CA GLU A 452 -23.88 10.62 26.09
C GLU A 452 -24.97 10.10 25.16
N LEU A 453 -24.76 10.31 23.84
CA LEU A 453 -25.81 10.08 22.85
C LEU A 453 -26.05 8.61 22.56
N GLY A 454 -25.10 7.73 22.90
CA GLY A 454 -25.12 6.30 22.54
C GLY A 454 -24.85 6.07 21.05
N ASP A 455 -24.62 7.14 20.31
CA ASP A 455 -24.32 7.22 18.89
C ASP A 455 -23.54 8.51 18.61
N ILE A 456 -23.12 8.76 17.37
CA ILE A 456 -22.55 10.04 16.98
C ILE A 456 -23.59 10.90 16.26
N ALA A 457 -23.49 12.21 16.42
CA ALA A 457 -24.38 13.17 15.79
C ALA A 457 -23.61 14.38 15.24
N ASN A 458 -24.05 14.93 14.13
CA ASN A 458 -23.57 16.22 13.63
C ASN A 458 -24.64 17.34 13.77
N PHE A 459 -25.81 16.97 14.25
CA PHE A 459 -26.86 17.88 14.68
C PHE A 459 -27.32 17.48 16.08
N ILE A 460 -27.27 18.43 17.00
CA ILE A 460 -27.86 18.31 18.34
C ILE A 460 -28.62 19.59 18.62
N SER A 461 -29.84 19.46 19.11
CA SER A 461 -30.58 20.61 19.61
C SER A 461 -31.24 20.27 20.95
N PHE A 462 -31.33 21.22 21.85
CA PHE A 462 -32.08 21.09 23.08
C PHE A 462 -32.63 22.44 23.50
N ALA A 463 -33.80 22.40 24.09
CA ALA A 463 -34.40 23.57 24.72
C ALA A 463 -33.91 23.71 26.17
N TYR A 464 -33.61 24.91 26.60
CA TYR A 464 -33.24 25.17 27.98
C TYR A 464 -33.87 26.47 28.47
N GLY A 465 -34.00 26.58 29.80
CA GLY A 465 -34.55 27.76 30.44
C GLY A 465 -33.96 28.02 31.81
N GLN A 466 -34.30 29.18 32.36
CA GLN A 466 -33.82 29.66 33.67
C GLN A 466 -32.31 29.91 33.78
N SER A 467 -31.58 29.94 32.66
CA SER A 467 -30.19 30.37 32.67
C SER A 467 -30.13 31.88 32.96
N GLN A 468 -29.39 32.28 33.98
CA GLN A 468 -29.22 33.68 34.36
C GLN A 468 -27.75 34.10 34.39
N ASN A 469 -26.83 33.14 34.46
CA ASN A 469 -25.39 33.41 34.48
C ASN A 469 -24.80 33.30 33.08
N PRO A 470 -24.15 34.36 32.57
CA PRO A 470 -23.48 34.32 31.26
C PRO A 470 -22.26 33.36 31.20
N SER A 471 -21.84 32.83 32.34
CA SER A 471 -20.78 31.79 32.40
C SER A 471 -21.30 30.37 32.19
N ASN A 472 -22.63 30.17 32.12
CA ASN A 472 -23.18 28.86 31.79
C ASN A 472 -22.78 28.49 30.35
N THR A 473 -22.34 27.26 30.18
CA THR A 473 -21.83 26.78 28.88
C THR A 473 -22.33 25.39 28.54
N VAL A 474 -22.40 25.09 27.26
CA VAL A 474 -22.44 23.74 26.76
C VAL A 474 -21.14 23.45 26.01
N VAL A 475 -20.58 22.27 26.22
CA VAL A 475 -19.37 21.80 25.58
C VAL A 475 -19.67 20.50 24.85
N PHE A 476 -19.32 20.41 23.57
CA PHE A 476 -19.52 19.24 22.73
C PHE A 476 -18.22 18.47 22.59
N PHE A 477 -18.29 17.13 22.62
CA PHE A 477 -17.12 16.25 22.63
C PHE A 477 -17.21 15.17 21.55
N ASP A 478 -16.07 14.80 20.99
CA ASP A 478 -15.93 13.67 20.07
C ASP A 478 -15.90 12.31 20.82
N THR A 479 -15.69 11.23 20.07
CA THR A 479 -15.62 9.86 20.61
C THR A 479 -14.40 9.62 21.51
N GLU A 480 -13.36 10.45 21.39
CA GLU A 480 -12.14 10.39 22.21
C GLU A 480 -12.21 11.32 23.44
N HIS A 481 -13.38 11.92 23.67
CA HIS A 481 -13.63 12.94 24.70
C HIS A 481 -12.88 14.26 24.48
N GLY A 482 -12.40 14.51 23.25
CA GLY A 482 -11.85 15.80 22.85
C GLY A 482 -12.94 16.87 22.69
N GLU A 483 -12.72 18.09 23.21
CA GLU A 483 -13.62 19.21 23.01
C GLU A 483 -13.67 19.61 21.53
N ILE A 484 -14.88 19.63 20.94
CA ILE A 484 -15.11 20.03 19.55
C ILE A 484 -15.51 21.50 19.47
N GLU A 485 -16.45 21.88 20.34
CA GLU A 485 -17.07 23.21 20.35
C GLU A 485 -17.54 23.55 21.74
N ARG A 486 -17.55 24.84 22.06
CA ARG A 486 -18.12 25.40 23.28
C ARG A 486 -19.04 26.58 22.95
N GLN A 487 -20.24 26.56 23.49
CA GLN A 487 -21.20 27.65 23.37
C GLN A 487 -21.57 28.19 24.75
N PHE A 488 -21.73 29.52 24.85
CA PHE A 488 -22.30 30.14 26.06
C PHE A 488 -23.80 30.13 26.00
N LEU A 489 -24.46 29.75 27.11
CA LEU A 489 -25.90 29.73 27.22
C LEU A 489 -26.39 31.13 27.54
N THR A 490 -27.25 31.67 26.67
CA THR A 490 -27.84 32.99 26.87
C THR A 490 -28.95 32.95 27.94
N ALA A 491 -29.14 34.07 28.66
CA ALA A 491 -30.22 34.18 29.61
C ALA A 491 -31.59 34.10 28.91
N GLY A 492 -32.53 33.33 29.50
CA GLY A 492 -33.85 33.18 28.92
C GLY A 492 -34.66 32.09 29.58
N PHE A 493 -35.95 32.02 29.22
CA PHE A 493 -36.89 31.03 29.75
C PHE A 493 -37.08 29.83 28.80
N LEU A 494 -37.04 30.07 27.51
CA LEU A 494 -37.08 29.03 26.50
C LEU A 494 -36.10 29.41 25.37
N VAL A 495 -34.93 28.89 25.45
CA VAL A 495 -33.85 29.14 24.46
C VAL A 495 -33.46 27.84 23.81
N LEU A 496 -33.29 27.84 22.51
CA LEU A 496 -32.83 26.68 21.78
C LEU A 496 -31.28 26.75 21.62
N CYS A 497 -30.59 25.76 22.13
CA CYS A 497 -29.21 25.51 21.83
C CYS A 497 -29.11 24.58 20.62
N VAL A 498 -28.23 24.89 19.68
CA VAL A 498 -28.05 24.07 18.45
C VAL A 498 -26.57 23.90 18.15
N TYR A 499 -26.15 22.65 18.03
CA TYR A 499 -24.90 22.25 17.43
C TYR A 499 -25.16 21.80 15.99
N ARG A 500 -24.37 22.34 15.03
CA ARG A 500 -24.36 21.90 13.64
C ARG A 500 -22.90 21.89 13.19
N GLY A 501 -22.22 20.76 13.41
CA GLY A 501 -20.80 20.65 13.16
C GLY A 501 -20.48 19.73 12.00
N THR A 502 -19.32 19.94 11.39
CA THR A 502 -18.71 19.01 10.44
C THR A 502 -18.03 17.84 11.15
N ARG A 503 -17.69 18.00 12.44
CA ARG A 503 -17.11 16.96 13.28
C ARG A 503 -18.23 16.22 14.02
N PRO A 504 -18.20 14.87 14.05
CA PRO A 504 -19.19 14.09 14.80
C PRO A 504 -19.03 14.31 16.31
N CYS A 505 -20.15 14.52 16.99
CA CYS A 505 -20.25 14.66 18.43
C CYS A 505 -20.80 13.38 19.05
N ALA A 506 -20.14 12.84 20.07
CA ALA A 506 -20.58 11.65 20.83
C ALA A 506 -21.25 11.98 22.15
N SER A 507 -20.92 13.12 22.72
CA SER A 507 -21.50 13.60 23.97
C SER A 507 -21.45 15.11 24.09
N PHE A 508 -22.33 15.69 24.89
CA PHE A 508 -22.24 17.10 25.26
C PHE A 508 -22.44 17.27 26.77
N GLU A 509 -21.91 18.35 27.34
CA GLU A 509 -21.95 18.64 28.76
C GLU A 509 -22.45 20.07 29.00
N VAL A 510 -23.55 20.20 29.73
CA VAL A 510 -24.06 21.48 30.18
C VAL A 510 -23.44 21.79 31.52
N ARG A 511 -22.73 22.90 31.63
CA ARG A 511 -22.07 23.38 32.85
C ARG A 511 -22.78 24.58 33.39
N VAL A 512 -23.30 24.43 34.59
CA VAL A 512 -24.15 25.44 35.28
C VAL A 512 -23.36 26.01 36.43
N SER A 513 -23.22 27.33 36.42
CA SER A 513 -22.54 28.11 37.47
C SER A 513 -23.48 29.25 37.90
N GLU A 514 -24.52 28.91 38.71
CA GLU A 514 -25.50 29.88 39.19
C GLU A 514 -25.28 30.12 40.70
N PRO A 515 -24.53 31.16 41.09
CA PRO A 515 -24.26 31.43 42.49
C PRO A 515 -25.54 31.97 43.18
N GLY A 516 -25.98 31.26 44.22
CA GLY A 516 -26.99 31.75 45.13
C GLY A 516 -28.44 31.56 44.72
N LEU A 517 -28.75 30.72 43.75
CA LEU A 517 -30.12 30.37 43.36
C LEU A 517 -30.45 28.95 43.76
N ASP A 518 -31.69 28.77 44.31
CA ASP A 518 -32.21 27.44 44.62
C ASP A 518 -32.60 26.63 43.36
N HIS A 519 -32.57 27.29 42.20
CA HIS A 519 -32.93 26.70 40.91
C HIS A 519 -31.78 26.82 39.92
N GLY A 520 -31.44 25.72 39.26
CA GLY A 520 -30.50 25.70 38.18
C GLY A 520 -31.19 25.87 36.83
N ILE A 521 -30.63 25.22 35.83
CA ILE A 521 -31.15 25.26 34.46
C ILE A 521 -32.17 24.12 34.22
N VAL A 522 -33.19 24.40 33.42
CA VAL A 522 -34.17 23.42 32.93
C VAL A 522 -33.73 23.00 31.53
N ILE A 523 -33.76 21.69 31.24
CA ILE A 523 -33.43 21.13 29.93
C ILE A 523 -34.56 20.25 29.44
N ASP A 524 -34.98 20.45 28.19
CA ASP A 524 -36.06 19.71 27.55
C ASP A 524 -35.75 19.51 26.06
N LYS A 525 -36.46 18.55 25.45
CA LYS A 525 -36.43 18.26 24.00
C LYS A 525 -35.03 18.16 23.41
N ILE A 526 -34.22 17.27 23.96
CA ILE A 526 -32.94 16.95 23.37
C ILE A 526 -33.19 16.11 22.12
N GLU A 527 -32.77 16.64 20.97
CA GLU A 527 -32.82 15.94 19.69
C GLU A 527 -31.40 15.81 19.16
N TRP A 528 -31.03 14.62 18.71
CA TRP A 528 -29.74 14.40 18.05
C TRP A 528 -29.90 13.53 16.82
N ARG A 529 -29.16 13.81 15.76
CA ARG A 529 -29.17 13.04 14.52
C ARG A 529 -27.88 13.23 13.74
N PHE A 530 -27.59 12.26 12.91
CA PHE A 530 -26.52 12.34 11.92
C PHE A 530 -27.10 12.73 10.56
N ASN A 531 -27.05 14.01 10.23
CA ASN A 531 -27.49 14.50 8.93
C ASN A 531 -26.35 14.39 7.94
N GLN A 532 -26.63 13.87 6.76
CA GLN A 532 -25.72 14.01 5.62
C GLN A 532 -25.90 15.42 5.04
N GLY A 533 -24.81 16.21 4.99
CA GLY A 533 -24.79 17.49 4.30
C GLY A 533 -24.84 17.32 2.80
#